data_c5431242a235ed8540611906d5d4a890
#
_entry.id   c5431242a235ed8540611906d5d4a890
#
_cell.length_a   1.000
_cell.length_b   1.000
_cell.length_c   1.000
_cell.angle_alpha   90.00
_cell.angle_beta   90.00
_cell.angle_gamma   90.00
#
_symmetry.space_group_name_H-M   'P 1'
#
loop_
_entity.id
_entity.type
_entity.pdbx_description
1 polymer ?
#
loop_
_entity_poly.entity_id
_entity_poly.type
_entity_poly.pdbx_seq_one_letter_code
_entity_poly.pdbx_strand_id
1 'polypeptide(L)'
;MKWTRIVILIGFAATIMAGDSSSRSRTFQDRWVYVSTDLNSDRELERIEGIARTASEHGLDGVLLSAGFDAMDLKSQESLTRLARLKQTCDRLGVEIIPAGFGVGYGGGVLAHNKNLAAGQPVLGALFVAKGQEATFQADPAMKIANASFEETDHPSVPSSTRRGDLPAGFTAHGSRAMIDTTVSHSGKASVRFEEFSNPENGVYLAQSIRVHPYRSYRLRAWVKTEGAGPRMAIHLLAVAPDGRELSYMEPPLPETSDWHQVVWGFNTWYADKVEFRVGVSDGKNGKVWVDDVAIEEVGLTNVLRRPGTPLKVSNEKTGVVYEEGRDFAPVSDPQLDFSWNHEGPAIKLLPGSRIHTGDRLRVDYYHGTTIYRDQTAIDMSEPAVYEVWQHQIPLIEKYLAPKKYFLSMDEVRVGGFCEACKRRHLSMAETSEIA
;
A
#
# COMPACT_ATOMS: atom_id res chain seq x y z
N MET A 1 -1.92 -13.54 20.59
CA MET A 1 -0.93 -12.74 21.31
C MET A 1 -1.30 -11.27 21.14
N LYS A 2 -1.58 -10.58 22.23
CA LYS A 2 -2.01 -9.17 22.19
C LYS A 2 -0.81 -8.29 21.89
N TRP A 3 -0.85 -7.56 20.77
CA TRP A 3 0.11 -6.50 20.50
C TRP A 3 -0.31 -5.25 21.26
N THR A 4 0.45 -4.91 22.30
CA THR A 4 0.24 -3.70 23.10
C THR A 4 0.92 -2.56 22.36
N ARG A 5 0.14 -1.59 21.91
CA ARG A 5 0.64 -0.31 21.41
C ARG A 5 1.34 0.40 22.57
N ILE A 6 2.62 0.67 22.43
CA ILE A 6 3.34 1.54 23.37
C ILE A 6 3.06 2.98 22.98
N VAL A 7 2.10 3.59 23.69
CA VAL A 7 1.95 5.04 23.74
C VAL A 7 2.84 5.51 24.89
N ILE A 8 3.91 6.20 24.60
CA ILE A 8 4.73 6.84 25.63
C ILE A 8 4.01 8.12 26.06
N LEU A 9 3.20 8.02 27.10
CA LEU A 9 2.70 9.16 27.85
C LEU A 9 3.75 9.53 28.89
N ILE A 10 4.43 10.67 28.69
CA ILE A 10 5.28 11.27 29.73
C ILE A 10 4.36 11.99 30.72
N GLY A 11 3.99 11.30 31.78
CA GLY A 11 3.30 11.88 32.91
C GLY A 11 4.30 12.58 33.84
N PHE A 12 4.17 13.88 34.02
CA PHE A 12 4.88 14.63 35.08
C PHE A 12 4.24 14.33 36.42
N ALA A 13 4.94 13.60 37.30
CA ALA A 13 4.69 13.60 38.75
C ALA A 13 5.69 14.56 39.41
N ALA A 14 5.21 15.67 39.91
CA ALA A 14 6.01 16.59 40.69
C ALA A 14 6.13 16.05 42.12
N THR A 15 7.32 15.62 42.50
CA THR A 15 7.69 15.42 43.90
C THR A 15 8.70 16.49 44.29
N ILE A 16 8.29 17.42 45.11
CA ILE A 16 9.15 18.45 45.69
C ILE A 16 10.02 17.80 46.77
N MET A 17 11.32 17.63 46.46
CA MET A 17 12.34 17.45 47.48
C MET A 17 13.37 18.55 47.26
N ALA A 18 13.53 19.41 48.27
CA ALA A 18 14.60 20.38 48.32
C ALA A 18 15.94 19.66 48.61
N GLY A 19 16.79 19.66 47.62
CA GLY A 19 18.15 19.14 47.69
C GLY A 19 18.94 19.75 46.56
N ASP A 20 20.01 20.40 46.89
CA ASP A 20 21.02 21.06 46.07
C ASP A 20 21.18 20.44 44.68
N SER A 21 20.64 21.10 43.64
CA SER A 21 20.65 20.58 42.30
C SER A 21 21.38 21.51 41.35
N SER A 22 22.63 21.24 41.12
CA SER A 22 23.22 21.50 39.83
C SER A 22 22.58 20.52 38.82
N SER A 23 21.33 20.71 38.47
CA SER A 23 20.69 20.02 37.34
C SER A 23 21.35 20.55 36.08
N ARG A 24 22.42 19.88 35.62
CA ARG A 24 22.80 19.94 34.22
C ARG A 24 21.55 19.56 33.41
N SER A 25 20.86 20.56 32.89
CA SER A 25 19.85 20.31 31.90
C SER A 25 20.52 19.49 30.79
N ARG A 26 20.11 18.24 30.60
CA ARG A 26 20.51 17.43 29.43
C ARG A 26 19.94 18.10 28.22
N THR A 27 20.64 19.03 27.61
CA THR A 27 20.36 19.55 26.29
C THR A 27 20.73 18.45 25.31
N PHE A 28 19.77 18.02 24.51
CA PHE A 28 20.08 17.15 23.38
C PHE A 28 21.04 17.87 22.46
N GLN A 29 22.05 17.13 21.97
CA GLN A 29 23.08 17.69 21.09
C GLN A 29 22.49 18.08 19.74
N ASP A 30 21.55 17.27 19.21
CA ASP A 30 20.88 17.47 17.96
C ASP A 30 19.36 17.69 18.22
N ARG A 31 18.81 18.77 17.67
CA ARG A 31 17.39 19.16 17.83
C ARG A 31 16.87 19.58 16.48
N TRP A 32 16.04 18.74 15.88
CA TRP A 32 15.59 18.92 14.52
C TRP A 32 14.06 19.07 14.43
N VAL A 33 13.60 19.79 13.41
CA VAL A 33 12.22 19.75 12.97
C VAL A 33 12.12 18.93 11.69
N TYR A 34 11.14 18.00 11.62
CA TYR A 34 10.86 17.25 10.40
C TYR A 34 9.96 18.06 9.46
N VAL A 35 10.34 18.10 8.20
CA VAL A 35 9.56 18.74 7.11
C VAL A 35 9.52 17.83 5.90
N SER A 36 8.30 17.54 5.42
CA SER A 36 8.08 16.87 4.14
C SER A 36 7.56 17.88 3.11
N THR A 37 8.08 17.81 1.88
CA THR A 37 7.76 18.75 0.80
C THR A 37 8.21 18.23 -0.57
N ASP A 38 7.52 18.66 -1.63
CA ASP A 38 7.97 18.46 -3.00
C ASP A 38 8.73 19.69 -3.57
N LEU A 39 8.72 20.82 -2.85
CA LEU A 39 9.27 22.12 -3.31
C LEU A 39 8.73 22.56 -4.68
N ASN A 40 7.48 22.28 -4.96
CA ASN A 40 6.86 22.54 -6.27
C ASN A 40 6.47 24.00 -6.49
N SER A 41 6.44 24.84 -5.45
CA SER A 41 6.04 26.24 -5.55
C SER A 41 6.84 27.15 -4.62
N ASP A 42 6.91 28.44 -4.95
CA ASP A 42 7.54 29.46 -4.09
C ASP A 42 6.79 29.62 -2.77
N ARG A 43 5.47 29.46 -2.77
CA ARG A 43 4.65 29.46 -1.53
C ARG A 43 5.09 28.38 -0.57
N GLU A 44 5.40 27.20 -1.09
CA GLU A 44 5.87 26.08 -0.26
C GLU A 44 7.28 26.36 0.26
N LEU A 45 8.16 26.88 -0.58
CA LEU A 45 9.49 27.31 -0.15
C LEU A 45 9.39 28.35 0.99
N GLU A 46 8.57 29.39 0.85
CA GLU A 46 8.35 30.42 1.88
C GLU A 46 7.83 29.80 3.20
N ARG A 47 6.93 28.81 3.11
CA ARG A 47 6.45 28.08 4.29
C ARG A 47 7.59 27.39 5.01
N ILE A 48 8.48 26.72 4.29
CA ILE A 48 9.61 25.98 4.89
C ILE A 48 10.67 26.93 5.42
N GLU A 49 10.97 28.01 4.71
CA GLU A 49 11.85 29.07 5.20
C GLU A 49 11.33 29.67 6.51
N GLY A 50 9.98 29.81 6.63
CA GLY A 50 9.32 30.22 7.88
C GLY A 50 9.53 29.21 9.02
N ILE A 51 9.36 27.91 8.73
CA ILE A 51 9.60 26.83 9.70
C ILE A 51 11.06 26.83 10.16
N ALA A 52 12.01 26.95 9.22
CA ALA A 52 13.44 26.99 9.54
C ALA A 52 13.79 28.21 10.42
N ARG A 53 13.19 29.37 10.17
CA ARG A 53 13.36 30.56 11.02
C ARG A 53 12.84 30.33 12.43
N THR A 54 11.60 29.85 12.56
CA THR A 54 11.01 29.53 13.87
C THR A 54 11.85 28.48 14.60
N ALA A 55 12.33 27.45 13.91
CA ALA A 55 13.22 26.43 14.49
C ALA A 55 14.48 27.06 15.07
N SER A 56 15.15 27.93 14.31
CA SER A 56 16.34 28.66 14.75
C SER A 56 16.04 29.54 15.98
N GLU A 57 14.96 30.31 15.98
CA GLU A 57 14.54 31.16 17.08
C GLU A 57 14.25 30.38 18.38
N HIS A 58 13.84 29.13 18.26
CA HIS A 58 13.60 28.23 19.37
C HIS A 58 14.78 27.30 19.69
N GLY A 59 15.92 27.55 19.09
CA GLY A 59 17.16 26.86 19.40
C GLY A 59 17.26 25.44 18.83
N LEU A 60 16.49 25.10 17.79
CA LEU A 60 16.72 23.91 16.99
C LEU A 60 17.89 24.18 16.03
N ASP A 61 18.68 23.15 15.75
CA ASP A 61 19.90 23.24 14.96
C ASP A 61 19.79 22.54 13.59
N GLY A 62 18.67 21.88 13.30
CA GLY A 62 18.47 21.20 12.03
C GLY A 62 17.05 21.13 11.54
N VAL A 63 16.92 21.02 10.22
CA VAL A 63 15.71 20.63 9.50
C VAL A 63 15.96 19.27 8.88
N LEU A 64 15.28 18.25 9.39
CA LEU A 64 15.19 16.93 8.77
C LEU A 64 14.22 17.04 7.59
N LEU A 65 14.75 17.11 6.38
CA LEU A 65 14.01 17.42 5.16
C LEU A 65 13.77 16.18 4.34
N SER A 66 12.49 15.81 4.12
CA SER A 66 12.08 14.82 3.14
C SER A 66 11.58 15.55 1.89
N ALA A 67 12.34 15.46 0.81
CA ALA A 67 12.08 16.21 -0.42
C ALA A 67 12.35 15.37 -1.69
N GLY A 68 12.12 14.07 -1.65
CA GLY A 68 12.33 13.16 -2.79
C GLY A 68 13.80 13.11 -3.23
N PHE A 69 14.70 12.91 -2.28
CA PHE A 69 16.14 12.84 -2.54
C PHE A 69 16.57 11.59 -3.32
N ASP A 70 15.72 10.57 -3.38
CA ASP A 70 15.94 9.35 -4.17
C ASP A 70 15.73 9.57 -5.67
N ALA A 71 15.30 10.77 -6.09
CA ALA A 71 15.01 11.12 -7.47
C ALA A 71 15.42 12.58 -7.78
N MET A 72 16.58 12.98 -7.32
CA MET A 72 17.12 14.33 -7.54
C MET A 72 17.32 14.68 -9.01
N ASP A 73 17.73 13.70 -9.81
CA ASP A 73 17.95 13.80 -11.25
C ASP A 73 16.65 13.95 -12.06
N LEU A 74 15.51 13.57 -11.47
CA LEU A 74 14.19 13.74 -12.09
C LEU A 74 13.50 15.07 -11.70
N LYS A 75 14.11 15.85 -10.82
CA LYS A 75 13.54 17.15 -10.40
C LYS A 75 13.66 18.21 -11.48
N SER A 76 12.66 19.08 -11.54
CA SER A 76 12.72 20.26 -12.41
C SER A 76 13.83 21.23 -11.95
N GLN A 77 14.35 22.03 -12.89
CA GLN A 77 15.36 23.04 -12.56
C GLN A 77 14.82 24.08 -11.55
N GLU A 78 13.53 24.38 -11.59
CA GLU A 78 12.86 25.28 -10.65
C GLU A 78 12.88 24.71 -9.24
N SER A 79 12.55 23.40 -9.07
CA SER A 79 12.62 22.72 -7.76
C SER A 79 14.04 22.67 -7.21
N LEU A 80 15.03 22.40 -8.05
CA LEU A 80 16.45 22.43 -7.66
C LEU A 80 16.89 23.86 -7.27
N THR A 81 16.41 24.88 -7.96
CA THR A 81 16.68 26.28 -7.61
C THR A 81 16.08 26.66 -6.26
N ARG A 82 14.85 26.20 -5.99
CA ARG A 82 14.20 26.39 -4.67
C ARG A 82 14.96 25.66 -3.56
N LEU A 83 15.44 24.46 -3.82
CA LEU A 83 16.26 23.72 -2.86
C LEU A 83 17.55 24.47 -2.52
N ALA A 84 18.26 25.00 -3.52
CA ALA A 84 19.46 25.80 -3.31
C ALA A 84 19.16 27.09 -2.52
N ARG A 85 18.04 27.75 -2.78
CA ARG A 85 17.59 28.92 -2.03
C ARG A 85 17.25 28.58 -0.57
N LEU A 86 16.55 27.47 -0.33
CA LEU A 86 16.30 26.97 1.02
C LEU A 86 17.59 26.72 1.78
N LYS A 87 18.58 26.07 1.13
CA LYS A 87 19.91 25.84 1.71
C LYS A 87 20.56 27.15 2.15
N GLN A 88 20.58 28.18 1.27
CA GLN A 88 21.13 29.48 1.62
C GLN A 88 20.42 30.14 2.81
N THR A 89 19.10 29.98 2.90
CA THR A 89 18.33 30.50 4.03
C THR A 89 18.70 29.78 5.32
N CYS A 90 18.75 28.46 5.30
CA CYS A 90 19.14 27.64 6.47
C CYS A 90 20.57 27.96 6.93
N ASP A 91 21.52 28.17 5.99
CA ASP A 91 22.89 28.55 6.33
C ASP A 91 22.96 29.90 7.07
N ARG A 92 22.21 30.90 6.60
CA ARG A 92 22.11 32.21 7.27
C ARG A 92 21.50 32.13 8.68
N LEU A 93 20.63 31.15 8.91
CA LEU A 93 19.98 30.90 10.19
C LEU A 93 20.80 30.02 11.12
N GLY A 94 21.91 29.45 10.66
CA GLY A 94 22.69 28.48 11.42
C GLY A 94 21.97 27.14 11.62
N VAL A 95 21.06 26.78 10.73
CA VAL A 95 20.28 25.54 10.77
C VAL A 95 20.79 24.60 9.68
N GLU A 96 21.15 23.38 10.07
CA GLU A 96 21.60 22.35 9.12
C GLU A 96 20.39 21.72 8.39
N ILE A 97 20.52 21.44 7.08
CA ILE A 97 19.57 20.58 6.38
C ILE A 97 20.11 19.15 6.43
N ILE A 98 19.31 18.24 7.02
CA ILE A 98 19.57 16.80 7.05
C ILE A 98 18.64 16.16 6.02
N PRO A 99 19.14 15.68 4.86
CA PRO A 99 18.29 15.01 3.88
C PRO A 99 17.78 13.67 4.45
N ALA A 100 16.46 13.52 4.45
CA ALA A 100 15.78 12.25 4.70
C ALA A 100 15.45 11.60 3.35
N GLY A 101 16.05 10.46 3.08
CA GLY A 101 15.89 9.76 1.80
C GLY A 101 16.22 8.29 1.92
N PHE A 102 16.37 7.64 0.77
CA PHE A 102 16.72 6.23 0.66
C PHE A 102 15.67 5.34 1.34
N GLY A 103 14.38 5.69 1.10
CA GLY A 103 13.25 5.01 1.70
C GLY A 103 13.03 3.62 1.10
N VAL A 104 12.89 2.61 1.97
CA VAL A 104 12.64 1.22 1.55
C VAL A 104 11.15 0.95 1.42
N GLY A 105 10.38 1.26 2.45
CA GLY A 105 8.93 1.07 2.45
C GLY A 105 8.21 2.05 1.53
N TYR A 106 8.76 3.24 1.34
CA TYR A 106 8.29 4.30 0.45
C TYR A 106 9.22 4.43 -0.76
N GLY A 107 9.23 3.44 -1.62
CA GLY A 107 10.17 3.30 -2.73
C GLY A 107 9.98 4.27 -3.90
N GLY A 108 9.11 5.27 -3.81
CA GLY A 108 8.67 6.11 -4.92
C GLY A 108 9.79 6.74 -5.76
N GLY A 109 10.89 7.18 -5.16
CA GLY A 109 12.03 7.73 -5.87
C GLY A 109 12.76 6.70 -6.74
N VAL A 110 13.04 5.51 -6.21
CA VAL A 110 13.64 4.39 -6.98
C VAL A 110 12.68 3.90 -8.05
N LEU A 111 11.39 3.76 -7.70
CA LEU A 111 10.36 3.26 -8.63
C LEU A 111 10.03 4.26 -9.74
N ALA A 112 10.30 5.54 -9.55
CA ALA A 112 10.22 6.54 -10.62
C ALA A 112 11.26 6.27 -11.73
N HIS A 113 12.41 5.67 -11.40
CA HIS A 113 13.42 5.27 -12.39
C HIS A 113 13.09 3.91 -13.03
N ASN A 114 12.71 2.94 -12.20
CA ASN A 114 12.40 1.60 -12.67
C ASN A 114 11.39 0.90 -11.76
N LYS A 115 10.15 0.85 -12.17
CA LYS A 115 9.04 0.21 -11.45
C LYS A 115 9.26 -1.28 -11.19
N ASN A 116 10.08 -1.95 -12.00
CA ASN A 116 10.41 -3.36 -11.77
C ASN A 116 11.27 -3.60 -10.53
N LEU A 117 11.77 -2.55 -9.87
CA LEU A 117 12.51 -2.66 -8.60
C LEU A 117 11.62 -2.76 -7.36
N ALA A 118 10.30 -2.77 -7.52
CA ALA A 118 9.37 -3.01 -6.43
C ALA A 118 9.58 -4.39 -5.78
N ALA A 119 9.30 -4.50 -4.51
CA ALA A 119 9.29 -5.77 -3.79
C ALA A 119 8.26 -6.73 -4.41
N GLY A 120 8.73 -7.88 -4.89
CA GLY A 120 7.91 -8.84 -5.62
C GLY A 120 7.16 -9.80 -4.70
N GLN A 121 5.85 -9.94 -4.89
CA GLN A 121 5.04 -10.97 -4.26
C GLN A 121 4.79 -12.12 -5.25
N PRO A 122 4.95 -13.39 -4.85
CA PRO A 122 4.81 -14.53 -5.75
C PRO A 122 3.34 -14.85 -6.03
N VAL A 123 3.07 -15.16 -7.30
CA VAL A 123 1.86 -15.86 -7.73
C VAL A 123 2.31 -17.19 -8.34
N LEU A 124 1.74 -18.31 -7.89
CA LEU A 124 2.14 -19.65 -8.29
C LEU A 124 1.00 -20.39 -8.97
N GLY A 125 1.23 -20.84 -10.22
CA GLY A 125 0.33 -21.67 -10.99
C GLY A 125 -0.98 -21.00 -11.40
N ALA A 126 -1.02 -19.67 -11.62
CA ALA A 126 -2.18 -18.99 -12.20
C ALA A 126 -2.57 -19.64 -13.53
N LEU A 127 -3.87 -19.84 -13.76
CA LEU A 127 -4.34 -20.53 -14.94
C LEU A 127 -4.46 -19.57 -16.13
N PHE A 128 -3.85 -19.95 -17.23
CA PHE A 128 -4.06 -19.32 -18.54
C PHE A 128 -4.51 -20.37 -19.56
N VAL A 129 -5.40 -20.00 -20.45
CA VAL A 129 -5.92 -20.89 -21.50
C VAL A 129 -5.55 -20.33 -22.86
N ALA A 130 -4.87 -21.15 -23.65
CA ALA A 130 -4.44 -20.79 -25.00
C ALA A 130 -5.63 -20.83 -25.98
N LYS A 131 -5.81 -19.74 -26.74
CA LYS A 131 -6.80 -19.64 -27.80
C LYS A 131 -6.25 -18.79 -28.95
N GLY A 132 -6.11 -19.40 -30.11
CA GLY A 132 -5.51 -18.72 -31.27
C GLY A 132 -4.05 -18.35 -30.99
N GLN A 133 -3.74 -17.07 -31.04
CA GLN A 133 -2.37 -16.56 -30.92
C GLN A 133 -2.04 -16.02 -29.51
N GLU A 134 -2.88 -16.27 -28.52
CA GLU A 134 -2.65 -15.82 -27.15
C GLU A 134 -3.18 -16.82 -26.12
N ALA A 135 -2.65 -16.74 -24.91
CA ALA A 135 -3.26 -17.37 -23.76
C ALA A 135 -3.73 -16.28 -22.79
N THR A 136 -4.99 -16.39 -22.38
CA THR A 136 -5.65 -15.44 -21.49
C THR A 136 -5.84 -16.04 -20.10
N PHE A 137 -5.78 -15.20 -19.09
CA PHE A 137 -6.03 -15.57 -17.71
C PHE A 137 -7.45 -16.11 -17.54
N GLN A 138 -7.59 -17.14 -16.70
CA GLN A 138 -8.88 -17.70 -16.26
C GLN A 138 -8.82 -17.97 -14.75
N ALA A 139 -9.75 -17.38 -13.99
CA ALA A 139 -9.89 -17.67 -12.57
C ALA A 139 -10.21 -19.15 -12.34
N ASP A 140 -9.53 -19.81 -11.39
CA ASP A 140 -9.62 -21.26 -11.15
C ASP A 140 -9.54 -21.63 -9.66
N PRO A 141 -10.70 -21.92 -9.01
CA PRO A 141 -12.07 -21.68 -9.49
C PRO A 141 -12.44 -20.20 -9.42
N ALA A 142 -13.49 -19.83 -10.15
CA ALA A 142 -14.10 -18.51 -10.00
C ALA A 142 -14.66 -18.34 -8.59
N MET A 143 -14.28 -17.25 -7.94
CA MET A 143 -14.69 -16.96 -6.56
C MET A 143 -15.88 -16.01 -6.52
N LYS A 144 -16.68 -16.09 -5.47
CA LYS A 144 -17.80 -15.18 -5.24
C LYS A 144 -17.93 -14.87 -3.75
N ILE A 145 -18.26 -13.63 -3.45
CA ILE A 145 -18.81 -13.20 -2.17
C ILE A 145 -20.30 -13.60 -2.17
N ALA A 146 -20.74 -14.32 -1.16
CA ALA A 146 -22.15 -14.63 -1.02
C ALA A 146 -22.92 -13.34 -0.69
N ASN A 147 -24.12 -13.17 -1.30
CA ASN A 147 -24.94 -11.99 -1.11
C ASN A 147 -24.19 -10.66 -1.35
N ALA A 148 -23.43 -10.59 -2.43
CA ALA A 148 -22.50 -9.52 -2.74
C ALA A 148 -23.17 -8.15 -2.98
N SER A 149 -24.42 -8.13 -3.37
CA SER A 149 -25.29 -6.95 -3.57
C SER A 149 -26.29 -6.74 -2.43
N PHE A 150 -26.10 -7.46 -1.30
CA PHE A 150 -26.84 -7.27 -0.04
C PHE A 150 -28.37 -7.40 -0.14
N GLU A 151 -28.89 -8.12 -1.14
CA GLU A 151 -30.34 -8.29 -1.38
C GLU A 151 -31.02 -9.23 -0.37
N GLU A 152 -30.24 -10.14 0.24
CA GLU A 152 -30.74 -11.10 1.21
C GLU A 152 -30.41 -10.62 2.63
N THR A 153 -31.40 -10.73 3.52
CA THR A 153 -31.26 -10.28 4.91
C THR A 153 -31.37 -11.43 5.90
N ASP A 154 -30.53 -11.41 6.93
CA ASP A 154 -30.70 -12.22 8.12
C ASP A 154 -31.45 -11.45 9.20
N HIS A 155 -32.56 -11.99 9.65
CA HIS A 155 -33.27 -11.53 10.84
C HIS A 155 -32.65 -12.26 12.05
N PRO A 156 -31.74 -11.65 12.81
CA PRO A 156 -31.14 -12.34 13.95
C PRO A 156 -32.23 -12.65 14.97
N SER A 157 -32.33 -13.92 15.34
CA SER A 157 -33.32 -14.44 16.31
C SER A 157 -33.18 -13.87 17.72
N VAL A 158 -32.11 -13.12 18.00
CA VAL A 158 -31.88 -12.42 19.27
C VAL A 158 -31.63 -10.94 18.95
N PRO A 159 -32.57 -10.04 19.33
CA PRO A 159 -32.36 -8.62 19.21
C PRO A 159 -31.18 -8.21 20.13
N SER A 160 -30.09 -7.76 19.54
CA SER A 160 -29.07 -7.06 20.33
C SER A 160 -29.63 -5.68 20.70
N SER A 161 -29.64 -5.31 21.98
CA SER A 161 -30.08 -3.99 22.45
C SER A 161 -29.30 -2.82 21.85
N THR A 162 -28.23 -3.12 21.13
CA THR A 162 -27.34 -2.16 20.47
C THR A 162 -27.48 -2.12 18.95
N ARG A 163 -28.20 -3.07 18.33
CA ARG A 163 -28.36 -3.16 16.87
C ARG A 163 -29.61 -2.44 16.40
N ARG A 164 -29.51 -1.61 15.36
CA ARG A 164 -30.61 -0.80 14.81
C ARG A 164 -31.17 -1.27 13.47
N GLY A 165 -30.90 -2.48 13.01
CA GLY A 165 -31.42 -2.96 11.73
C GLY A 165 -31.01 -4.39 11.39
N ASP A 166 -31.54 -4.87 10.28
CA ASP A 166 -31.19 -6.16 9.72
C ASP A 166 -29.77 -6.16 9.15
N LEU A 167 -29.13 -7.31 9.10
CA LEU A 167 -27.84 -7.53 8.49
C LEU A 167 -27.98 -8.23 7.14
N PRO A 168 -27.02 -8.05 6.22
CA PRO A 168 -26.97 -8.87 5.03
C PRO A 168 -26.70 -10.33 5.39
N ALA A 169 -27.48 -11.24 4.80
CA ALA A 169 -27.33 -12.67 5.00
C ALA A 169 -25.90 -13.14 4.63
N GLY A 170 -25.35 -14.02 5.45
CA GLY A 170 -24.00 -14.56 5.25
C GLY A 170 -22.86 -13.66 5.70
N PHE A 171 -23.14 -12.48 6.28
CA PHE A 171 -22.15 -11.61 6.88
C PHE A 171 -22.27 -11.59 8.41
N THR A 172 -21.14 -11.44 9.07
CA THR A 172 -21.07 -11.09 10.48
C THR A 172 -20.77 -9.60 10.61
N ALA A 173 -21.40 -8.94 11.58
CA ALA A 173 -21.16 -7.52 11.83
C ALA A 173 -20.28 -7.31 13.07
N HIS A 174 -19.30 -6.43 12.92
CA HIS A 174 -18.55 -5.87 14.02
C HIS A 174 -18.94 -4.40 14.22
N GLY A 175 -19.38 -4.05 15.43
CA GLY A 175 -19.99 -2.76 15.69
C GLY A 175 -21.51 -2.78 15.42
N SER A 176 -22.23 -1.77 15.94
CA SER A 176 -23.70 -1.77 15.99
C SER A 176 -24.38 -0.99 14.85
N ARG A 177 -23.64 -0.55 13.83
CA ARG A 177 -24.06 0.56 12.96
C ARG A 177 -23.94 0.30 11.48
N ALA A 178 -23.80 -0.94 11.07
CA ALA A 178 -24.01 -1.41 9.71
C ALA A 178 -25.44 -1.96 9.61
N MET A 179 -26.22 -1.50 8.66
CA MET A 179 -27.60 -1.93 8.48
C MET A 179 -27.98 -1.96 6.99
N ILE A 180 -28.92 -2.80 6.65
CA ILE A 180 -29.54 -2.81 5.31
C ILE A 180 -30.34 -1.52 5.12
N ASP A 181 -30.14 -0.87 3.98
CA ASP A 181 -30.94 0.26 3.51
C ASP A 181 -31.65 -0.12 2.20
N THR A 182 -32.96 -0.15 2.22
CA THR A 182 -33.80 -0.46 1.05
C THR A 182 -34.28 0.78 0.30
N THR A 183 -33.80 1.96 0.70
CA THR A 183 -34.17 3.24 0.07
C THR A 183 -33.07 3.79 -0.84
N VAL A 184 -31.84 3.32 -0.66
CA VAL A 184 -30.65 3.71 -1.43
C VAL A 184 -29.92 2.45 -1.86
N SER A 185 -29.73 2.24 -3.15
CA SER A 185 -28.94 1.12 -3.70
C SER A 185 -28.21 1.55 -4.96
N HIS A 186 -27.07 0.90 -5.25
CA HIS A 186 -26.39 1.05 -6.54
C HIS A 186 -27.05 0.16 -7.58
N SER A 187 -27.28 -1.11 -7.23
CA SER A 187 -28.07 -2.04 -8.02
C SER A 187 -29.15 -2.71 -7.15
N GLY A 188 -30.06 -3.48 -7.77
CA GLY A 188 -31.07 -4.20 -7.03
C GLY A 188 -32.01 -3.30 -6.20
N LYS A 189 -32.23 -3.68 -4.93
CA LYS A 189 -33.20 -3.03 -4.03
C LYS A 189 -32.63 -2.64 -2.67
N ALA A 190 -31.41 -3.04 -2.37
CA ALA A 190 -30.80 -2.84 -1.06
C ALA A 190 -29.31 -2.52 -1.18
N SER A 191 -28.78 -1.88 -0.15
CA SER A 191 -27.34 -1.70 0.09
C SER A 191 -27.06 -1.78 1.57
N VAL A 192 -25.80 -1.75 1.98
CA VAL A 192 -25.43 -1.58 3.39
C VAL A 192 -25.11 -0.13 3.67
N ARG A 193 -25.76 0.44 4.69
CA ARG A 193 -25.47 1.75 5.22
C ARG A 193 -24.66 1.65 6.50
N PHE A 194 -23.58 2.43 6.55
CA PHE A 194 -22.78 2.69 7.74
C PHE A 194 -23.02 4.11 8.21
N GLU A 195 -23.28 4.29 9.50
CA GLU A 195 -23.52 5.61 10.11
C GLU A 195 -23.02 5.68 11.56
N GLU A 196 -22.94 6.90 12.14
CA GLU A 196 -22.58 7.15 13.53
C GLU A 196 -21.19 6.58 13.94
N PHE A 197 -20.13 6.98 13.31
CA PHE A 197 -18.74 6.52 13.47
C PHE A 197 -18.03 7.06 14.72
N SER A 198 -18.73 7.35 15.79
CA SER A 198 -18.23 8.10 16.95
C SER A 198 -17.18 7.39 17.81
N ASN A 199 -16.76 6.18 17.47
CA ASN A 199 -15.71 5.47 18.19
C ASN A 199 -14.57 5.03 17.24
N PRO A 200 -13.45 5.78 17.20
CA PRO A 200 -12.33 5.49 16.31
C PRO A 200 -11.59 4.18 16.62
N GLU A 201 -11.74 3.63 17.83
CA GLU A 201 -11.01 2.40 18.22
C GLU A 201 -11.64 1.09 17.70
N ASN A 202 -12.90 1.14 17.28
CA ASN A 202 -13.63 -0.04 16.82
C ASN A 202 -14.35 0.29 15.52
N GLY A 203 -13.61 0.28 14.39
CA GLY A 203 -14.21 0.43 13.07
C GLY A 203 -15.45 -0.44 12.91
N VAL A 204 -16.47 0.08 12.23
CA VAL A 204 -17.68 -0.69 11.89
C VAL A 204 -17.41 -1.42 10.60
N TYR A 205 -17.54 -2.74 10.61
CA TYR A 205 -17.37 -3.54 9.40
C TYR A 205 -18.26 -4.78 9.38
N LEU A 206 -18.54 -5.23 8.18
CA LEU A 206 -19.10 -6.54 7.90
C LEU A 206 -17.97 -7.48 7.48
N ALA A 207 -18.08 -8.75 7.85
CA ALA A 207 -17.09 -9.75 7.52
C ALA A 207 -17.74 -11.01 6.94
N GLN A 208 -17.08 -11.61 5.97
CA GLN A 208 -17.40 -12.92 5.42
C GLN A 208 -16.15 -13.74 5.21
N SER A 209 -16.22 -15.03 5.52
CA SER A 209 -15.10 -15.96 5.34
C SER A 209 -15.13 -16.60 3.96
N ILE A 210 -14.05 -16.47 3.21
CA ILE A 210 -13.93 -16.93 1.82
C ILE A 210 -12.72 -17.85 1.68
N ARG A 211 -12.89 -18.98 0.98
CA ARG A 211 -11.75 -19.84 0.60
C ARG A 211 -11.03 -19.19 -0.59
N VAL A 212 -9.71 -19.20 -0.54
CA VAL A 212 -8.82 -18.68 -1.57
C VAL A 212 -7.75 -19.70 -1.91
N HIS A 213 -7.05 -19.53 -3.03
CA HIS A 213 -5.85 -20.29 -3.31
C HIS A 213 -4.61 -19.60 -2.73
N PRO A 214 -3.70 -20.34 -2.07
CA PRO A 214 -2.40 -19.79 -1.69
C PRO A 214 -1.63 -19.27 -2.90
N TYR A 215 -0.86 -18.22 -2.66
CA TYR A 215 -0.01 -17.57 -3.69
C TYR A 215 -0.79 -17.18 -4.95
N ARG A 216 -1.93 -16.50 -4.76
CA ARG A 216 -2.73 -15.88 -5.82
C ARG A 216 -2.93 -14.40 -5.53
N SER A 217 -3.17 -13.65 -6.60
CA SER A 217 -3.55 -12.25 -6.54
C SER A 217 -5.05 -12.10 -6.74
N TYR A 218 -5.68 -11.34 -5.86
CA TYR A 218 -7.10 -11.03 -5.93
C TYR A 218 -7.32 -9.53 -5.94
N ARG A 219 -8.30 -9.11 -6.71
CA ARG A 219 -8.82 -7.74 -6.77
C ARG A 219 -10.15 -7.68 -6.03
N LEU A 220 -10.29 -6.64 -5.20
CA LEU A 220 -11.52 -6.29 -4.50
C LEU A 220 -12.14 -5.07 -5.15
N ARG A 221 -13.46 -5.08 -5.29
CA ARG A 221 -14.24 -3.93 -5.77
C ARG A 221 -15.46 -3.73 -4.87
N ALA A 222 -15.85 -2.47 -4.69
CA ALA A 222 -17.14 -2.11 -4.09
C ALA A 222 -17.63 -0.80 -4.70
N TRP A 223 -18.93 -0.64 -4.79
CA TRP A 223 -19.55 0.64 -5.06
C TRP A 223 -19.84 1.36 -3.75
N VAL A 224 -19.49 2.63 -3.71
CA VAL A 224 -19.55 3.46 -2.50
C VAL A 224 -20.23 4.78 -2.80
N LYS A 225 -21.11 5.21 -1.90
CA LYS A 225 -21.79 6.52 -1.91
C LYS A 225 -21.63 7.15 -0.55
N THR A 226 -21.44 8.47 -0.50
CA THR A 226 -21.24 9.20 0.76
C THR A 226 -22.17 10.40 0.89
N GLU A 227 -22.54 10.73 2.13
CA GLU A 227 -23.29 11.93 2.48
C GLU A 227 -22.76 12.48 3.80
N GLY A 228 -22.17 13.68 3.78
CA GLY A 228 -21.63 14.35 4.96
C GLY A 228 -20.47 13.59 5.63
N ALA A 229 -19.72 12.82 4.87
CA ALA A 229 -18.54 12.10 5.35
C ALA A 229 -17.47 13.10 5.81
N GLY A 230 -16.89 12.88 6.98
CA GLY A 230 -15.82 13.74 7.49
C GLY A 230 -14.51 13.59 6.70
N PRO A 231 -13.60 14.58 6.77
CA PRO A 231 -12.41 14.64 5.92
C PRO A 231 -11.37 13.52 6.18
N ARG A 232 -11.57 12.72 7.21
CA ARG A 232 -10.71 11.56 7.55
C ARG A 232 -11.40 10.22 7.34
N MET A 233 -12.66 10.24 6.89
CA MET A 233 -13.39 9.00 6.69
C MET A 233 -12.76 8.22 5.55
N ALA A 234 -12.52 6.94 5.80
CA ALA A 234 -11.97 6.01 4.84
C ALA A 234 -12.81 4.74 4.80
N ILE A 235 -12.88 4.12 3.63
CA ILE A 235 -13.45 2.80 3.50
C ILE A 235 -12.36 1.75 3.65
N HIS A 236 -12.70 0.64 4.30
CA HIS A 236 -11.83 -0.52 4.44
C HIS A 236 -12.43 -1.70 3.69
N LEU A 237 -11.73 -2.18 2.66
CA LEU A 237 -11.96 -3.49 2.09
C LEU A 237 -10.73 -4.35 2.40
N LEU A 238 -10.73 -5.05 3.50
CA LEU A 238 -9.61 -5.82 3.97
C LEU A 238 -9.76 -7.29 3.62
N ALA A 239 -8.63 -7.94 3.39
CA ALA A 239 -8.51 -9.38 3.43
C ALA A 239 -7.56 -9.74 4.58
N VAL A 240 -8.07 -10.51 5.54
CA VAL A 240 -7.33 -10.89 6.73
C VAL A 240 -7.10 -12.40 6.72
N ALA A 241 -5.85 -12.81 6.84
CA ALA A 241 -5.48 -14.23 6.94
C ALA A 241 -5.90 -14.84 8.29
N PRO A 242 -5.99 -16.17 8.42
CA PRO A 242 -6.43 -16.83 9.65
C PRO A 242 -5.57 -16.54 10.89
N ASP A 243 -4.30 -16.17 10.68
CA ASP A 243 -3.38 -15.77 11.75
C ASP A 243 -3.54 -14.30 12.18
N GLY A 244 -4.53 -13.59 11.62
CA GLY A 244 -4.83 -12.19 11.91
C GLY A 244 -4.00 -11.19 11.10
N ARG A 245 -3.18 -11.65 10.15
CA ARG A 245 -2.40 -10.77 9.29
C ARG A 245 -3.29 -10.12 8.23
N GLU A 246 -3.20 -8.81 8.12
CA GLU A 246 -3.78 -8.05 7.04
C GLU A 246 -2.95 -8.25 5.76
N LEU A 247 -3.56 -8.83 4.74
CA LEU A 247 -2.92 -9.10 3.44
C LEU A 247 -2.91 -7.85 2.54
N SER A 248 -3.77 -6.88 2.87
CA SER A 248 -3.81 -5.55 2.27
C SER A 248 -4.35 -4.57 3.29
N TYR A 249 -3.74 -3.40 3.35
CA TYR A 249 -4.16 -2.32 4.23
C TYR A 249 -4.32 -1.04 3.41
N MET A 250 -5.48 -0.86 2.82
CA MET A 250 -5.80 0.34 2.04
C MET A 250 -6.96 1.09 2.68
N GLU A 251 -6.76 2.38 2.83
CA GLU A 251 -7.75 3.32 3.35
C GLU A 251 -7.92 4.48 2.36
N PRO A 252 -8.50 4.23 1.17
CA PRO A 252 -8.76 5.31 0.24
C PRO A 252 -9.68 6.33 0.91
N PRO A 253 -9.29 7.63 0.88
CA PRO A 253 -10.12 8.68 1.44
C PRO A 253 -11.43 8.76 0.68
N LEU A 254 -12.52 8.94 1.43
CA LEU A 254 -13.85 9.13 0.83
C LEU A 254 -14.12 10.62 0.62
N PRO A 255 -14.75 11.01 -0.51
CA PRO A 255 -15.30 12.35 -0.66
C PRO A 255 -16.32 12.65 0.44
N GLU A 256 -16.42 13.91 0.85
CA GLU A 256 -17.39 14.32 1.88
C GLU A 256 -18.83 13.97 1.47
N THR A 257 -19.18 14.22 0.22
CA THR A 257 -20.45 13.81 -0.38
C THR A 257 -20.20 13.45 -1.83
N SER A 258 -20.61 12.25 -2.22
CA SER A 258 -20.49 11.76 -3.58
C SER A 258 -21.65 10.85 -3.94
N ASP A 259 -21.97 10.81 -5.21
CA ASP A 259 -22.78 9.73 -5.76
C ASP A 259 -21.95 8.44 -5.88
N TRP A 260 -22.57 7.35 -6.30
CA TRP A 260 -21.96 6.06 -6.44
C TRP A 260 -20.69 6.10 -7.29
N HIS A 261 -19.59 5.63 -6.73
CA HIS A 261 -18.32 5.46 -7.42
C HIS A 261 -17.69 4.13 -6.99
N GLN A 262 -16.90 3.56 -7.89
CA GLN A 262 -16.24 2.29 -7.60
C GLN A 262 -14.90 2.54 -6.90
N VAL A 263 -14.65 1.81 -5.83
CA VAL A 263 -13.35 1.68 -5.18
C VAL A 263 -12.75 0.32 -5.49
N VAL A 264 -11.46 0.29 -5.80
CA VAL A 264 -10.76 -0.91 -6.28
C VAL A 264 -9.43 -1.03 -5.59
N TRP A 265 -9.11 -2.22 -5.09
CA TRP A 265 -7.77 -2.58 -4.64
C TRP A 265 -7.55 -4.10 -4.65
N GLY A 266 -6.42 -4.58 -4.18
CA GLY A 266 -6.13 -5.98 -4.22
C GLY A 266 -5.12 -6.43 -3.18
N PHE A 267 -4.91 -7.73 -3.13
CA PHE A 267 -4.00 -8.38 -2.22
C PHE A 267 -3.43 -9.67 -2.82
N ASN A 268 -2.32 -10.13 -2.26
CA ASN A 268 -1.80 -11.47 -2.48
C ASN A 268 -2.14 -12.35 -1.26
N THR A 269 -2.54 -13.56 -1.48
CA THR A 269 -2.91 -14.50 -0.41
C THR A 269 -1.71 -15.07 0.34
N TRP A 270 -0.52 -14.96 -0.24
CA TRP A 270 0.68 -15.65 0.24
C TRP A 270 0.37 -17.15 0.51
N TYR A 271 0.56 -17.62 1.73
CA TYR A 271 0.27 -19.02 2.10
C TYR A 271 -1.19 -19.25 2.57
N ALA A 272 -2.03 -18.21 2.62
CA ALA A 272 -3.39 -18.35 3.12
C ALA A 272 -4.28 -19.10 2.11
N ASP A 273 -5.02 -20.09 2.57
CA ASP A 273 -6.04 -20.85 1.84
C ASP A 273 -7.47 -20.38 2.16
N LYS A 274 -7.57 -19.42 3.07
CA LYS A 274 -8.81 -18.81 3.53
C LYS A 274 -8.52 -17.37 3.95
N VAL A 275 -9.45 -16.47 3.67
CA VAL A 275 -9.39 -15.09 4.14
C VAL A 275 -10.72 -14.69 4.76
N GLU A 276 -10.67 -13.80 5.73
CA GLU A 276 -11.84 -13.05 6.16
C GLU A 276 -11.86 -11.75 5.36
N PHE A 277 -12.83 -11.64 4.47
CA PHE A 277 -13.12 -10.40 3.77
C PHE A 277 -13.88 -9.47 4.71
N ARG A 278 -13.41 -8.24 4.84
CA ARG A 278 -14.05 -7.19 5.63
C ARG A 278 -14.37 -6.00 4.76
N VAL A 279 -15.58 -5.49 4.88
CA VAL A 279 -16.00 -4.21 4.32
C VAL A 279 -16.49 -3.31 5.45
N GLY A 280 -15.93 -2.12 5.56
CA GLY A 280 -16.24 -1.23 6.67
C GLY A 280 -15.78 0.19 6.47
N VAL A 281 -15.97 0.99 7.51
CA VAL A 281 -15.65 2.42 7.52
C VAL A 281 -14.94 2.79 8.82
N SER A 282 -13.93 3.65 8.73
CA SER A 282 -13.21 4.20 9.89
C SER A 282 -13.10 5.72 9.84
N ASP A 283 -12.68 6.28 10.98
CA ASP A 283 -12.25 7.68 11.17
C ASP A 283 -13.28 8.77 10.83
N GLY A 284 -14.55 8.40 10.67
CA GLY A 284 -15.65 9.36 10.54
C GLY A 284 -16.16 9.89 11.88
N LYS A 285 -16.61 11.14 11.89
CA LYS A 285 -17.33 11.69 13.05
C LYS A 285 -18.83 11.69 12.85
N ASN A 286 -19.29 12.01 11.67
CA ASN A 286 -20.69 12.06 11.26
C ASN A 286 -20.77 11.70 9.77
N GLY A 287 -21.97 11.48 9.27
CA GLY A 287 -22.24 11.18 7.87
C GLY A 287 -22.77 9.78 7.67
N LYS A 288 -23.01 9.45 6.43
CA LYS A 288 -23.46 8.13 6.00
C LYS A 288 -22.57 7.65 4.85
N VAL A 289 -22.27 6.37 4.86
CA VAL A 289 -21.61 5.67 3.76
C VAL A 289 -22.46 4.49 3.37
N TRP A 290 -22.81 4.40 2.09
CA TRP A 290 -23.45 3.22 1.53
C TRP A 290 -22.41 2.44 0.75
N VAL A 291 -22.47 1.12 0.90
CA VAL A 291 -21.66 0.16 0.15
C VAL A 291 -22.57 -0.83 -0.53
N ASP A 292 -22.28 -1.13 -1.78
CA ASP A 292 -23.05 -2.07 -2.59
C ASP A 292 -22.15 -2.81 -3.60
N ASP A 293 -22.65 -3.89 -4.18
CA ASP A 293 -21.99 -4.66 -5.25
C ASP A 293 -20.52 -4.94 -4.98
N VAL A 294 -20.24 -5.55 -3.83
CA VAL A 294 -18.89 -5.97 -3.46
C VAL A 294 -18.48 -7.19 -4.29
N ALA A 295 -17.23 -7.20 -4.76
CA ALA A 295 -16.72 -8.30 -5.56
C ALA A 295 -15.30 -8.66 -5.16
N ILE A 296 -14.98 -9.95 -5.30
CA ILE A 296 -13.61 -10.46 -5.25
C ILE A 296 -13.37 -11.28 -6.51
N GLU A 297 -12.27 -11.03 -7.17
CA GLU A 297 -11.88 -11.76 -8.38
C GLU A 297 -10.37 -12.05 -8.37
N GLU A 298 -10.00 -13.25 -8.78
CA GLU A 298 -8.60 -13.58 -9.04
C GLU A 298 -8.14 -12.84 -10.30
N VAL A 299 -6.90 -12.33 -10.31
CA VAL A 299 -6.32 -11.62 -11.45
C VAL A 299 -4.99 -12.23 -11.85
N GLY A 300 -4.66 -12.13 -13.15
CA GLY A 300 -3.46 -12.71 -13.71
C GLY A 300 -2.56 -11.67 -14.36
N LEU A 301 -1.25 -11.69 -14.05
CA LEU A 301 -0.20 -10.84 -14.61
C LEU A 301 -0.39 -9.31 -14.40
N THR A 302 -1.40 -8.89 -13.64
CA THR A 302 -1.54 -7.48 -13.25
C THR A 302 -0.34 -7.07 -12.40
N ASN A 303 0.31 -5.97 -12.75
CA ASN A 303 1.53 -5.46 -12.11
C ASN A 303 2.70 -6.48 -12.11
N VAL A 304 2.80 -7.34 -13.13
CA VAL A 304 3.89 -8.32 -13.23
C VAL A 304 5.25 -7.61 -13.27
N LEU A 305 6.16 -8.05 -12.41
CA LEU A 305 7.53 -7.54 -12.33
C LEU A 305 8.46 -8.37 -13.20
N ARG A 306 9.34 -7.70 -13.96
CA ARG A 306 10.25 -8.33 -14.91
C ARG A 306 11.69 -7.90 -14.68
N ARG A 307 12.43 -8.70 -13.90
CA ARG A 307 13.86 -8.58 -13.65
C ARG A 307 14.45 -9.96 -13.30
N PRO A 308 15.77 -10.14 -13.22
CA PRO A 308 16.37 -11.43 -12.89
C PRO A 308 15.89 -12.03 -11.56
N GLY A 309 15.57 -11.19 -10.56
CA GLY A 309 15.03 -11.64 -9.26
C GLY A 309 13.54 -12.01 -9.28
N THR A 310 12.82 -11.73 -10.38
CA THR A 310 11.38 -12.01 -10.53
C THR A 310 11.11 -12.76 -11.84
N PRO A 311 11.57 -14.01 -11.98
CA PRO A 311 11.37 -14.80 -13.20
C PRO A 311 9.88 -15.08 -13.43
N LEU A 312 9.52 -15.22 -14.71
CA LEU A 312 8.23 -15.73 -15.16
C LEU A 312 8.43 -17.16 -15.70
N LYS A 313 7.58 -18.09 -15.25
CA LYS A 313 7.60 -19.47 -15.71
C LYS A 313 6.23 -19.84 -16.24
N VAL A 314 6.20 -20.37 -17.47
CA VAL A 314 4.99 -20.87 -18.11
C VAL A 314 5.15 -22.37 -18.33
N SER A 315 4.20 -23.17 -17.86
CA SER A 315 4.22 -24.63 -18.00
C SER A 315 2.86 -25.18 -18.42
N ASN A 316 2.87 -26.29 -19.15
CA ASN A 316 1.62 -27.00 -19.47
C ASN A 316 1.07 -27.70 -18.24
N GLU A 317 -0.19 -27.47 -17.90
CA GLU A 317 -0.83 -28.05 -16.72
C GLU A 317 -0.81 -29.59 -16.70
N LYS A 318 -1.01 -30.21 -17.87
CA LYS A 318 -1.16 -31.66 -17.99
C LYS A 318 0.19 -32.37 -18.11
N THR A 319 1.13 -31.82 -18.89
CA THR A 319 2.40 -32.49 -19.23
C THR A 319 3.57 -32.01 -18.39
N GLY A 320 3.45 -30.86 -17.70
CA GLY A 320 4.54 -30.22 -16.98
C GLY A 320 5.63 -29.61 -17.86
N VAL A 321 5.49 -29.65 -19.19
CA VAL A 321 6.45 -29.04 -20.11
C VAL A 321 6.57 -27.54 -19.83
N VAL A 322 7.79 -27.08 -19.62
CA VAL A 322 8.10 -25.65 -19.46
C VAL A 322 8.34 -25.04 -20.81
N TYR A 323 7.69 -23.90 -21.05
CA TYR A 323 7.81 -23.12 -22.27
C TYR A 323 8.81 -21.99 -22.10
N GLU A 324 9.39 -21.56 -23.21
CA GLU A 324 10.49 -20.60 -23.25
C GLU A 324 10.03 -19.25 -23.83
N GLU A 325 10.28 -18.18 -23.07
CA GLU A 325 10.08 -16.81 -23.54
C GLU A 325 11.04 -16.51 -24.72
N GLY A 326 10.53 -15.87 -25.76
CA GLY A 326 11.27 -15.61 -26.99
C GLY A 326 11.23 -16.76 -28.03
N ARG A 327 10.77 -17.94 -27.62
CA ARG A 327 10.57 -19.11 -28.49
C ARG A 327 9.11 -19.50 -28.61
N ASP A 328 8.46 -19.76 -27.46
CA ASP A 328 7.07 -20.22 -27.43
C ASP A 328 6.10 -19.05 -27.26
N PHE A 329 6.52 -18.02 -26.53
CA PHE A 329 5.73 -16.82 -26.31
C PHE A 329 6.62 -15.56 -26.28
N ALA A 330 6.01 -14.43 -26.62
CA ALA A 330 6.67 -13.13 -26.61
C ALA A 330 6.98 -12.67 -25.17
N PRO A 331 7.96 -11.78 -24.99
CA PRO A 331 8.23 -11.17 -23.68
C PRO A 331 6.96 -10.59 -23.04
N VAL A 332 6.73 -10.99 -21.80
CA VAL A 332 5.58 -10.55 -21.01
C VAL A 332 5.96 -9.32 -20.20
N SER A 333 5.19 -8.27 -20.31
CA SER A 333 5.30 -7.07 -19.45
C SER A 333 3.94 -6.43 -19.31
N ASP A 334 3.70 -5.84 -18.14
CA ASP A 334 2.50 -5.03 -17.91
C ASP A 334 2.79 -3.60 -18.33
N PRO A 335 2.18 -3.09 -19.41
CA PRO A 335 2.47 -1.73 -19.88
C PRO A 335 1.98 -0.65 -18.94
N GLN A 336 1.03 -0.97 -18.07
CA GLN A 336 0.48 -0.01 -17.10
C GLN A 336 1.23 0.00 -15.78
N LEU A 337 1.90 -1.09 -15.41
CA LEU A 337 2.68 -1.28 -14.17
C LEU A 337 2.72 -0.03 -13.26
N ASP A 338 1.62 0.24 -12.56
CA ASP A 338 1.44 1.39 -11.68
C ASP A 338 1.11 1.00 -10.23
N PHE A 339 1.13 -0.32 -9.98
CA PHE A 339 0.81 -0.97 -8.71
C PHE A 339 -0.65 -0.80 -8.27
N SER A 340 -1.48 -0.16 -9.09
CA SER A 340 -2.93 -0.15 -8.90
C SER A 340 -3.56 -1.48 -9.36
N TRP A 341 -4.84 -1.63 -9.05
CA TRP A 341 -5.62 -2.81 -9.44
C TRP A 341 -6.72 -2.45 -10.45
N ASN A 342 -6.65 -1.26 -11.06
CA ASN A 342 -7.68 -0.70 -11.94
C ASN A 342 -7.56 -1.16 -13.39
N HIS A 343 -6.70 -2.13 -13.69
CA HIS A 343 -6.47 -2.62 -15.04
C HIS A 343 -6.32 -4.14 -15.06
N GLU A 344 -6.47 -4.71 -16.25
CA GLU A 344 -6.23 -6.13 -16.49
C GLU A 344 -4.76 -6.35 -16.84
N GLY A 345 -4.19 -7.46 -16.35
CA GLY A 345 -2.87 -7.88 -16.76
C GLY A 345 -2.82 -8.35 -18.22
N PRO A 346 -1.65 -8.39 -18.83
CA PRO A 346 -1.48 -8.76 -20.23
C PRO A 346 -1.84 -10.24 -20.49
N ALA A 347 -2.33 -10.54 -21.70
CA ALA A 347 -2.35 -11.88 -22.23
C ALA A 347 -0.93 -12.33 -22.63
N ILE A 348 -0.67 -13.61 -22.62
CA ILE A 348 0.57 -14.22 -23.10
C ILE A 348 0.45 -14.41 -24.62
N LYS A 349 1.18 -13.62 -25.40
CA LYS A 349 1.19 -13.70 -26.88
C LYS A 349 2.04 -14.87 -27.33
N LEU A 350 1.48 -15.78 -28.15
CA LEU A 350 2.17 -16.95 -28.68
C LEU A 350 2.96 -16.57 -29.94
N LEU A 351 4.15 -17.12 -30.09
CA LEU A 351 4.98 -16.88 -31.24
C LEU A 351 4.71 -17.90 -32.36
N PRO A 352 4.98 -17.57 -33.65
CA PRO A 352 4.93 -18.53 -34.71
C PRO A 352 5.85 -19.72 -34.42
N GLY A 353 5.34 -20.96 -34.56
CA GLY A 353 6.08 -22.18 -34.20
C GLY A 353 6.12 -22.51 -32.71
N SER A 354 5.34 -21.83 -31.90
CA SER A 354 5.17 -22.16 -30.48
C SER A 354 4.75 -23.62 -30.27
N ARG A 355 5.24 -24.22 -29.20
CA ARG A 355 4.80 -25.55 -28.71
C ARG A 355 3.50 -25.51 -27.94
N ILE A 356 2.95 -24.31 -27.71
CA ILE A 356 1.66 -24.11 -27.06
C ILE A 356 0.57 -24.15 -28.12
N HIS A 357 -0.44 -24.99 -27.92
CA HIS A 357 -1.55 -25.18 -28.85
C HIS A 357 -2.86 -24.63 -28.28
N THR A 358 -3.78 -24.26 -29.17
CA THR A 358 -5.14 -23.86 -28.77
C THR A 358 -5.78 -24.95 -27.91
N GLY A 359 -6.33 -24.56 -26.76
CA GLY A 359 -6.91 -25.46 -25.77
C GLY A 359 -5.93 -25.89 -24.66
N ASP A 360 -4.65 -25.61 -24.81
CA ASP A 360 -3.69 -25.88 -23.72
C ASP A 360 -4.01 -25.01 -22.50
N ARG A 361 -4.02 -25.67 -21.35
CA ARG A 361 -4.09 -25.04 -20.04
C ARG A 361 -2.68 -24.86 -19.52
N LEU A 362 -2.35 -23.63 -19.18
CA LEU A 362 -1.01 -23.23 -18.75
C LEU A 362 -1.04 -22.84 -17.28
N ARG A 363 -0.04 -23.28 -16.53
CA ARG A 363 0.23 -22.79 -15.18
C ARG A 363 1.38 -21.80 -15.22
N VAL A 364 1.10 -20.60 -14.72
CA VAL A 364 2.03 -19.47 -14.80
C VAL A 364 2.44 -19.05 -13.39
N ASP A 365 3.75 -19.12 -13.14
CA ASP A 365 4.37 -18.60 -11.93
C ASP A 365 5.01 -17.25 -12.25
N TYR A 366 4.78 -16.24 -11.44
CA TYR A 366 5.33 -14.91 -11.63
C TYR A 366 5.39 -14.13 -10.31
N TYR A 367 5.95 -12.94 -10.37
CA TYR A 367 5.96 -11.99 -9.26
C TYR A 367 5.26 -10.70 -9.69
N HIS A 368 4.51 -10.11 -8.79
CA HIS A 368 3.88 -8.82 -9.01
C HIS A 368 4.24 -7.81 -7.91
N GLY A 369 4.26 -6.51 -8.28
CA GLY A 369 4.29 -5.42 -7.32
C GLY A 369 2.89 -5.02 -6.89
N THR A 370 2.77 -4.40 -5.73
CA THR A 370 1.50 -3.87 -5.24
C THR A 370 1.71 -2.73 -4.25
N THR A 371 0.78 -1.83 -4.25
CA THR A 371 0.60 -0.87 -3.17
C THR A 371 -0.05 -1.60 -1.99
N ILE A 372 0.54 -1.50 -0.80
CA ILE A 372 0.05 -2.19 0.40
C ILE A 372 -0.72 -1.25 1.30
N TYR A 373 -0.24 -0.01 1.42
CA TYR A 373 -0.87 1.02 2.22
C TYR A 373 -0.92 2.33 1.44
N ARG A 374 -2.11 2.86 1.19
CA ARG A 374 -2.34 4.08 0.39
C ARG A 374 -1.63 4.02 -0.96
N ASP A 375 -0.60 4.84 -1.17
CA ASP A 375 0.26 4.91 -2.35
C ASP A 375 1.64 4.28 -2.13
N GLN A 376 1.83 3.62 -0.98
CA GLN A 376 3.10 3.06 -0.56
C GLN A 376 3.42 1.75 -1.28
N THR A 377 4.53 1.72 -1.99
CA THR A 377 5.10 0.52 -2.60
C THR A 377 6.54 0.35 -2.17
N ALA A 378 6.85 -0.79 -1.54
CA ALA A 378 8.20 -1.11 -1.10
C ALA A 378 9.11 -1.46 -2.27
N ILE A 379 10.40 -1.13 -2.16
CA ILE A 379 11.44 -1.58 -3.10
C ILE A 379 12.12 -2.87 -2.61
N ASP A 380 12.77 -3.57 -3.53
CA ASP A 380 13.49 -4.80 -3.22
C ASP A 380 14.97 -4.52 -2.91
N MET A 381 15.31 -4.49 -1.63
CA MET A 381 16.67 -4.25 -1.12
C MET A 381 17.70 -5.32 -1.53
N SER A 382 17.26 -6.45 -2.08
CA SER A 382 18.17 -7.49 -2.58
C SER A 382 18.63 -7.24 -4.02
N GLU A 383 18.07 -6.24 -4.70
CA GLU A 383 18.41 -5.91 -6.08
C GLU A 383 19.52 -4.85 -6.15
N PRO A 384 20.68 -5.17 -6.76
CA PRO A 384 21.80 -4.21 -6.87
C PRO A 384 21.41 -2.89 -7.55
N ALA A 385 20.50 -2.92 -8.51
CA ALA A 385 20.06 -1.74 -9.25
C ALA A 385 19.39 -0.67 -8.34
N VAL A 386 18.87 -1.04 -7.16
CA VAL A 386 18.37 -0.07 -6.16
C VAL A 386 19.52 0.81 -5.67
N TYR A 387 20.65 0.20 -5.36
CA TYR A 387 21.84 0.91 -4.87
C TYR A 387 22.49 1.75 -5.97
N GLU A 388 22.42 1.31 -7.22
CA GLU A 388 22.90 2.10 -8.38
C GLU A 388 22.08 3.40 -8.51
N VAL A 389 20.75 3.34 -8.36
CA VAL A 389 19.91 4.54 -8.33
C VAL A 389 20.34 5.46 -7.20
N TRP A 390 20.47 4.94 -5.98
CA TRP A 390 20.87 5.76 -4.82
C TRP A 390 22.25 6.36 -4.97
N GLN A 391 23.24 5.58 -5.43
CA GLN A 391 24.59 6.07 -5.69
C GLN A 391 24.61 7.22 -6.69
N HIS A 392 23.72 7.21 -7.67
CA HIS A 392 23.60 8.30 -8.64
C HIS A 392 23.03 9.59 -8.01
N GLN A 393 22.21 9.50 -6.97
CA GLN A 393 21.62 10.66 -6.30
C GLN A 393 22.59 11.38 -5.37
N ILE A 394 23.53 10.67 -4.75
CA ILE A 394 24.46 11.23 -3.74
C ILE A 394 25.21 12.46 -4.25
N PRO A 395 25.88 12.43 -5.43
CA PRO A 395 26.56 13.62 -5.96
C PRO A 395 25.65 14.83 -6.17
N LEU A 396 24.38 14.59 -6.48
CA LEU A 396 23.40 15.68 -6.65
C LEU A 396 22.99 16.28 -5.30
N ILE A 397 22.78 15.43 -4.30
CA ILE A 397 22.51 15.89 -2.92
C ILE A 397 23.70 16.71 -2.41
N GLU A 398 24.92 16.23 -2.59
CA GLU A 398 26.15 16.94 -2.21
C GLU A 398 26.24 18.29 -2.92
N LYS A 399 25.97 18.34 -4.22
CA LYS A 399 26.03 19.58 -5.00
C LYS A 399 25.10 20.67 -4.47
N TYR A 400 23.88 20.31 -4.06
CA TYR A 400 22.84 21.28 -3.68
C TYR A 400 22.80 21.54 -2.17
N LEU A 401 23.17 20.58 -1.33
CA LEU A 401 23.02 20.66 0.13
C LEU A 401 24.33 20.59 0.89
N ALA A 402 25.34 19.88 0.37
CA ALA A 402 26.57 19.57 1.10
C ALA A 402 26.29 19.17 2.57
N PRO A 403 25.46 18.17 2.82
CA PRO A 403 25.00 17.86 4.17
C PRO A 403 26.10 17.19 4.98
N LYS A 404 26.12 17.41 6.30
CA LYS A 404 27.04 16.72 7.22
C LYS A 404 26.44 15.40 7.73
N LYS A 405 25.12 15.24 7.62
CA LYS A 405 24.37 14.11 8.11
C LYS A 405 23.31 13.71 7.09
N TYR A 406 23.04 12.42 7.03
CA TYR A 406 21.93 11.84 6.28
C TYR A 406 21.02 11.10 7.23
N PHE A 407 19.73 11.11 6.95
CA PHE A 407 18.73 10.26 7.62
C PHE A 407 18.24 9.23 6.63
N LEU A 408 18.49 7.95 6.93
CA LEU A 408 18.02 6.83 6.12
C LEU A 408 16.63 6.42 6.59
N SER A 409 15.66 6.49 5.68
CA SER A 409 14.26 6.19 5.98
C SER A 409 13.98 4.71 5.71
N MET A 410 14.20 3.87 6.71
CA MET A 410 14.03 2.42 6.64
C MET A 410 12.71 1.94 7.25
N ASP A 411 11.73 2.82 7.41
CA ASP A 411 10.46 2.53 8.03
C ASP A 411 9.44 1.87 7.08
N GLU A 412 8.43 1.25 7.70
CA GLU A 412 7.23 0.70 7.05
C GLU A 412 7.50 -0.30 5.91
N VAL A 413 8.55 -1.11 6.03
CA VAL A 413 8.79 -2.22 5.09
C VAL A 413 7.71 -3.29 5.29
N ARG A 414 6.68 -3.27 4.44
CA ARG A 414 5.50 -4.14 4.58
C ARG A 414 5.58 -5.39 3.70
N VAL A 415 6.48 -5.40 2.73
CA VAL A 415 6.73 -6.51 1.80
C VAL A 415 8.22 -6.68 1.55
N GLY A 416 8.68 -7.92 1.54
CA GLY A 416 10.05 -8.29 1.22
C GLY A 416 10.28 -9.78 1.44
N GLY A 417 11.44 -10.30 1.03
CA GLY A 417 11.83 -11.68 1.29
C GLY A 417 11.28 -12.74 0.33
N PHE A 418 10.42 -12.39 -0.63
CA PHE A 418 9.74 -13.37 -1.47
C PHE A 418 10.40 -13.64 -2.82
N CYS A 419 11.09 -12.66 -3.41
CA CYS A 419 11.67 -12.81 -4.74
C CYS A 419 12.92 -13.72 -4.73
N GLU A 420 13.36 -14.15 -5.92
CA GLU A 420 14.52 -15.04 -6.04
C GLU A 420 15.82 -14.37 -5.56
N ALA A 421 15.94 -13.05 -5.67
CA ALA A 421 17.08 -12.32 -5.15
C ALA A 421 17.16 -12.40 -3.60
N CYS A 422 16.01 -12.20 -2.91
CA CYS A 422 15.90 -12.35 -1.47
C CYS A 422 16.17 -13.78 -1.02
N LYS A 423 15.58 -14.78 -1.71
CA LYS A 423 15.77 -16.20 -1.40
C LYS A 423 17.23 -16.63 -1.51
N ARG A 424 17.96 -16.15 -2.53
CA ARG A 424 19.41 -16.43 -2.66
C ARG A 424 20.25 -15.86 -1.52
N ARG A 425 19.77 -14.81 -0.86
CA ARG A 425 20.40 -14.20 0.31
C ARG A 425 19.88 -14.80 1.62
N HIS A 426 18.92 -15.73 1.57
CA HIS A 426 18.23 -16.30 2.73
C HIS A 426 17.57 -15.25 3.64
N LEU A 427 17.05 -14.17 3.04
CA LEU A 427 16.46 -13.05 3.77
C LEU A 427 14.96 -13.21 3.91
N SER A 428 14.48 -13.16 5.14
CA SER A 428 13.07 -12.90 5.46
C SER A 428 12.72 -11.43 5.24
N MET A 429 11.44 -11.09 5.33
CA MET A 429 11.00 -9.69 5.25
C MET A 429 11.65 -8.82 6.34
N ALA A 430 11.83 -9.35 7.55
CA ALA A 430 12.48 -8.62 8.64
C ALA A 430 13.98 -8.39 8.36
N GLU A 431 14.64 -9.39 7.82
CA GLU A 431 16.09 -9.33 7.53
C GLU A 431 16.42 -8.47 6.31
N THR A 432 15.45 -8.20 5.42
CA THR A 432 15.66 -7.24 4.32
C THR A 432 15.93 -5.83 4.82
N SER A 433 15.45 -5.46 6.00
CA SER A 433 15.73 -4.17 6.61
C SER A 433 17.13 -4.08 7.26
N GLU A 434 17.82 -5.20 7.45
CA GLU A 434 19.19 -5.24 8.00
C GLU A 434 20.29 -5.05 6.93
N ILE A 435 19.92 -5.08 5.63
CA ILE A 435 20.87 -4.95 4.53
C ILE A 435 21.29 -3.48 4.33
N ALA A 436 20.46 -2.55 4.73
CA ALA A 436 20.67 -1.13 4.63
C ALA A 436 21.54 -0.61 5.77
#